data_c0b41eb2099905279dd8c1c8b0b9a431
#
_entry.id   c0b41eb2099905279dd8c1c8b0b9a431
#
_cell.length_a   1.000
_cell.length_b   1.000
_cell.length_c   1.000
_cell.angle_alpha   90.00
_cell.angle_beta   90.00
_cell.angle_gamma   90.00
#
_symmetry.space_group_name_H-M   'P 1'
#
loop_
_entity.id
_entity.type
_entity.pdbx_description
1 polymer ?
#
loop_
_entity_poly.entity_id
_entity_poly.type
_entity_poly.pdbx_seq_one_letter_code
_entity_poly.pdbx_strand_id
1 'polypeptide(L)'
;MTNIIANQKSTEAIEAGTAFRFAYKKAKAWKTAIWSTTLLFAVVQTVASAYIFSNGTPEIDPTPYVVSLLLASVFAGSFGKLQVTKWIDIGCTLQRLHDYLVMAVGVRPTHIELPKSKIIELSQKQIRNTPSDKQELENWWSTSLDTVPLSVAKVIATYSTFAWES
;
A
#
# COMPACT_ATOMS: atom_id res chain seq x y z
N MET A 1 31.53 4.49 12.61
CA MET A 1 30.31 4.85 13.35
C MET A 1 29.17 4.90 12.37
N THR A 2 28.14 4.17 12.63
CA THR A 2 26.92 4.11 11.79
C THR A 2 26.05 5.31 12.06
N ASN A 3 25.81 6.13 11.05
CA ASN A 3 24.93 7.32 11.19
C ASN A 3 23.47 6.97 10.84
N ILE A 4 22.97 5.81 11.30
CA ILE A 4 21.58 5.40 10.98
C ILE A 4 20.59 6.48 11.41
N ILE A 5 20.76 7.01 12.64
CA ILE A 5 19.86 8.04 13.18
C ILE A 5 19.96 9.37 12.40
N ALA A 6 21.17 9.76 11.99
CA ALA A 6 21.33 10.97 11.16
C ALA A 6 20.73 10.78 9.76
N ASN A 7 20.95 9.60 9.15
CA ASN A 7 20.41 9.25 7.84
C ASN A 7 18.89 9.18 7.85
N GLN A 8 18.28 8.62 8.90
CA GLN A 8 16.84 8.54 9.09
C GLN A 8 16.17 9.92 9.10
N LYS A 9 16.83 10.94 9.64
CA LYS A 9 16.34 12.32 9.66
C LYS A 9 16.61 13.10 8.37
N SER A 10 17.28 12.48 7.40
CA SER A 10 17.54 13.15 6.13
C SER A 10 16.25 13.40 5.35
N THR A 11 16.17 14.50 4.66
CA THR A 11 15.00 14.87 3.86
C THR A 11 14.65 13.79 2.83
N GLU A 12 15.65 13.20 2.17
CA GLU A 12 15.42 12.15 1.18
C GLU A 12 14.86 10.85 1.79
N ALA A 13 15.34 10.47 2.98
CA ALA A 13 14.81 9.29 3.68
C ALA A 13 13.36 9.51 4.13
N ILE A 14 13.04 10.70 4.67
CA ILE A 14 11.68 11.06 5.07
C ILE A 14 10.75 11.10 3.85
N GLU A 15 11.18 11.69 2.74
CA GLU A 15 10.41 11.72 1.50
C GLU A 15 10.13 10.31 0.98
N ALA A 16 11.14 9.44 0.91
CA ALA A 16 10.96 8.05 0.50
C ALA A 16 10.06 7.29 1.47
N GLY A 17 10.27 7.48 2.79
CA GLY A 17 9.52 6.84 3.86
C GLY A 17 8.03 7.21 3.86
N THR A 18 7.72 8.48 3.75
CA THR A 18 6.30 8.92 3.68
C THR A 18 5.65 8.53 2.36
N ALA A 19 6.40 8.54 1.26
CA ALA A 19 5.88 8.16 -0.06
C ALA A 19 5.55 6.66 -0.13
N PHE A 20 6.37 5.75 0.45
CA PHE A 20 6.02 4.32 0.46
C PHE A 20 4.79 4.04 1.35
N ARG A 21 4.66 4.70 2.50
CA ARG A 21 3.45 4.60 3.34
C ARG A 21 2.20 5.03 2.56
N PHE A 22 2.28 6.12 1.79
CA PHE A 22 1.18 6.53 0.93
C PHE A 22 0.82 5.46 -0.11
N ALA A 23 1.82 4.87 -0.76
CA ALA A 23 1.62 3.83 -1.77
C ALA A 23 0.92 2.60 -1.18
N TYR A 24 1.37 2.07 -0.04
CA TYR A 24 0.72 0.96 0.64
C TYR A 24 -0.70 1.29 1.12
N LYS A 25 -0.92 2.51 1.63
CA LYS A 25 -2.26 2.98 2.01
C LYS A 25 -3.21 3.01 0.82
N LYS A 26 -2.72 3.42 -0.35
CA LYS A 26 -3.48 3.36 -1.61
C LYS A 26 -3.76 1.92 -2.06
N ALA A 27 -2.78 1.03 -2.00
CA ALA A 27 -2.96 -0.38 -2.30
C ALA A 27 -4.04 -1.01 -1.38
N LYS A 28 -3.97 -0.73 -0.07
CA LYS A 28 -4.95 -1.19 0.91
C LYS A 28 -6.35 -0.64 0.61
N ALA A 29 -6.47 0.64 0.26
CA ALA A 29 -7.74 1.25 -0.10
C ALA A 29 -8.37 0.59 -1.35
N TRP A 30 -7.57 0.32 -2.39
CA TRP A 30 -8.03 -0.41 -3.57
C TRP A 30 -8.45 -1.84 -3.23
N LYS A 31 -7.67 -2.55 -2.40
CA LYS A 31 -8.03 -3.89 -1.93
C LYS A 31 -9.38 -3.88 -1.18
N THR A 32 -9.57 -2.94 -0.28
CA THR A 32 -10.84 -2.78 0.44
C THR A 32 -11.99 -2.46 -0.50
N ALA A 33 -11.79 -1.57 -1.48
CA ALA A 33 -12.80 -1.23 -2.47
C ALA A 33 -13.24 -2.45 -3.29
N ILE A 34 -12.29 -3.30 -3.73
CA ILE A 34 -12.60 -4.55 -4.45
C ILE A 34 -13.47 -5.45 -3.58
N TRP A 35 -13.07 -5.71 -2.34
CA TRP A 35 -13.81 -6.57 -1.43
C TRP A 35 -15.21 -6.02 -1.14
N SER A 36 -15.33 -4.72 -0.86
CA SER A 36 -16.63 -4.08 -0.61
C SER A 36 -17.55 -4.17 -1.81
N THR A 37 -17.02 -3.94 -3.01
CA THR A 37 -17.80 -4.05 -4.26
C THR A 37 -18.25 -5.49 -4.51
N THR A 38 -17.36 -6.47 -4.33
CA THR A 38 -17.70 -7.89 -4.49
C THR A 38 -18.79 -8.33 -3.50
N LEU A 39 -18.67 -7.91 -2.24
CA LEU A 39 -19.68 -8.20 -1.22
C LEU A 39 -21.03 -7.57 -1.57
N LEU A 40 -21.03 -6.31 -2.00
CA LEU A 40 -22.25 -5.61 -2.42
C LEU A 40 -22.95 -6.37 -3.57
N PHE A 41 -22.21 -6.77 -4.60
CA PHE A 41 -22.77 -7.53 -5.70
C PHE A 41 -23.33 -8.89 -5.24
N ALA A 42 -22.65 -9.59 -4.35
CA ALA A 42 -23.14 -10.85 -3.82
C ALA A 42 -24.47 -10.67 -3.05
N VAL A 43 -24.57 -9.61 -2.24
CA VAL A 43 -25.82 -9.29 -1.51
C VAL A 43 -26.96 -8.96 -2.50
N VAL A 44 -26.71 -8.11 -3.50
CA VAL A 44 -27.70 -7.75 -4.51
C VAL A 44 -28.18 -8.97 -5.27
N GLN A 45 -27.28 -9.87 -5.69
CA GLN A 45 -27.66 -11.11 -6.38
C GLN A 45 -28.50 -12.01 -5.48
N THR A 46 -28.12 -12.17 -4.20
CA THR A 46 -28.88 -13.01 -3.25
C THR A 46 -30.30 -12.48 -3.05
N VAL A 47 -30.42 -11.16 -2.84
CA VAL A 47 -31.74 -10.51 -2.66
C VAL A 47 -32.60 -10.65 -3.91
N ALA A 48 -32.03 -10.39 -5.08
CA ALA A 48 -32.74 -10.52 -6.36
C ALA A 48 -33.22 -11.96 -6.59
N SER A 49 -32.36 -12.96 -6.34
CA SER A 49 -32.72 -14.36 -6.46
C SER A 49 -33.82 -14.79 -5.48
N ALA A 50 -33.73 -14.34 -4.23
CA ALA A 50 -34.75 -14.63 -3.21
C ALA A 50 -36.10 -13.98 -3.58
N TYR A 51 -36.09 -12.76 -4.11
CA TYR A 51 -37.30 -12.08 -4.57
C TYR A 51 -37.98 -12.83 -5.72
N ILE A 52 -37.22 -13.28 -6.73
CA ILE A 52 -37.74 -14.04 -7.85
C ILE A 52 -38.31 -15.37 -7.38
N PHE A 53 -37.61 -16.06 -6.46
CA PHE A 53 -38.06 -17.35 -5.94
C PHE A 53 -39.39 -17.24 -5.13
N SER A 54 -39.57 -16.15 -4.38
CA SER A 54 -40.75 -15.99 -3.53
C SER A 54 -41.98 -15.46 -4.27
N ASN A 55 -41.82 -14.68 -5.35
CA ASN A 55 -42.93 -14.04 -6.06
C ASN A 55 -43.22 -14.67 -7.45
N GLY A 56 -42.52 -15.73 -7.83
CA GLY A 56 -42.62 -16.38 -9.14
C GLY A 56 -41.83 -15.60 -10.23
N THR A 57 -41.93 -16.07 -11.48
CA THR A 57 -41.22 -15.42 -12.61
C THR A 57 -41.79 -14.04 -12.86
N PRO A 58 -40.97 -12.98 -12.76
CA PRO A 58 -41.42 -11.63 -13.08
C PRO A 58 -41.76 -11.51 -14.59
N GLU A 59 -42.67 -10.60 -14.93
CA GLU A 59 -43.01 -10.30 -16.33
C GLU A 59 -41.79 -9.87 -17.17
N ILE A 60 -40.80 -9.28 -16.50
CA ILE A 60 -39.54 -8.86 -17.11
C ILE A 60 -38.46 -9.90 -16.75
N ASP A 61 -37.82 -10.51 -17.76
CA ASP A 61 -36.71 -11.43 -17.57
C ASP A 61 -35.53 -10.71 -16.89
N PRO A 62 -35.14 -11.09 -15.65
CA PRO A 62 -34.03 -10.47 -14.95
C PRO A 62 -32.66 -10.93 -15.43
N THR A 63 -32.57 -11.99 -16.23
CA THR A 63 -31.32 -12.62 -16.67
C THR A 63 -30.31 -11.64 -17.27
N PRO A 64 -30.68 -10.74 -18.22
CA PRO A 64 -29.72 -9.81 -18.81
C PRO A 64 -29.14 -8.83 -17.78
N TYR A 65 -29.93 -8.43 -16.78
CA TYR A 65 -29.42 -7.53 -15.71
C TYR A 65 -28.42 -8.25 -14.80
N VAL A 66 -28.72 -9.49 -14.41
CA VAL A 66 -27.82 -10.32 -13.58
C VAL A 66 -26.51 -10.58 -14.32
N VAL A 67 -26.56 -10.94 -15.59
CA VAL A 67 -25.36 -11.18 -16.42
C VAL A 67 -24.55 -9.90 -16.58
N SER A 68 -25.19 -8.76 -16.85
CA SER A 68 -24.50 -7.48 -16.97
C SER A 68 -23.80 -7.07 -15.66
N LEU A 69 -24.45 -7.28 -14.51
CA LEU A 69 -23.89 -7.01 -13.20
C LEU A 69 -22.69 -7.90 -12.91
N LEU A 70 -22.75 -9.17 -13.28
CA LEU A 70 -21.68 -10.13 -13.12
C LEU A 70 -20.46 -9.74 -13.96
N LEU A 71 -20.66 -9.39 -15.24
CA LEU A 71 -19.60 -8.89 -16.11
C LEU A 71 -18.97 -7.62 -15.54
N ALA A 72 -19.78 -6.66 -15.09
CA ALA A 72 -19.27 -5.43 -14.47
C ALA A 72 -18.42 -5.72 -13.23
N SER A 73 -18.80 -6.70 -12.41
CA SER A 73 -18.03 -7.10 -11.22
C SER A 73 -16.66 -7.70 -11.58
N VAL A 74 -16.61 -8.52 -12.62
CA VAL A 74 -15.35 -9.11 -13.12
C VAL A 74 -14.42 -8.04 -13.65
N PHE A 75 -14.93 -7.08 -14.43
CA PHE A 75 -14.13 -5.96 -14.93
C PHE A 75 -13.63 -5.06 -13.80
N ALA A 76 -14.49 -4.70 -12.85
CA ALA A 76 -14.11 -3.90 -11.71
C ALA A 76 -13.04 -4.60 -10.84
N GLY A 77 -13.19 -5.91 -10.61
CA GLY A 77 -12.21 -6.73 -9.88
C GLY A 77 -10.86 -6.79 -10.58
N SER A 78 -10.86 -7.01 -11.89
CA SER A 78 -9.63 -7.09 -12.70
C SER A 78 -8.89 -5.74 -12.73
N PHE A 79 -9.61 -4.64 -12.98
CA PHE A 79 -9.03 -3.30 -12.94
C PHE A 79 -8.49 -2.95 -11.56
N GLY A 80 -9.26 -3.26 -10.51
CA GLY A 80 -8.84 -3.03 -9.13
C GLY A 80 -7.57 -3.80 -8.77
N LYS A 81 -7.44 -5.07 -9.21
CA LYS A 81 -6.24 -5.88 -9.01
C LYS A 81 -5.01 -5.22 -9.65
N LEU A 82 -5.13 -4.72 -10.88
CA LEU A 82 -4.04 -3.99 -11.54
C LEU A 82 -3.61 -2.76 -10.74
N GLN A 83 -4.56 -2.01 -10.17
CA GLN A 83 -4.25 -0.85 -9.33
C GLN A 83 -3.54 -1.28 -8.03
N VAL A 84 -3.99 -2.35 -7.38
CA VAL A 84 -3.33 -2.88 -6.17
C VAL A 84 -1.88 -3.26 -6.47
N THR A 85 -1.64 -4.05 -7.53
CA THR A 85 -0.29 -4.47 -7.92
C THR A 85 0.59 -3.24 -8.19
N LYS A 86 0.12 -2.30 -9.00
CA LYS A 86 0.84 -1.05 -9.29
C LYS A 86 1.27 -0.31 -8.02
N TRP A 87 0.37 -0.14 -7.06
CA TRP A 87 0.68 0.59 -5.83
C TRP A 87 1.59 -0.19 -4.89
N ILE A 88 1.51 -1.54 -4.88
CA ILE A 88 2.46 -2.38 -4.16
C ILE A 88 3.86 -2.25 -4.76
N ASP A 89 4.01 -2.32 -6.08
CA ASP A 89 5.32 -2.21 -6.75
C ASP A 89 5.98 -0.86 -6.49
N ILE A 90 5.19 0.23 -6.54
CA ILE A 90 5.66 1.57 -6.15
C ILE A 90 6.09 1.58 -4.68
N GLY A 91 5.28 1.00 -3.79
CA GLY A 91 5.57 0.92 -2.37
C GLY A 91 6.86 0.16 -2.07
N CYS A 92 7.03 -1.04 -2.66
CA CYS A 92 8.24 -1.86 -2.51
C CYS A 92 9.50 -1.13 -3.01
N THR A 93 9.40 -0.43 -4.15
CA THR A 93 10.54 0.32 -4.72
C THR A 93 10.95 1.47 -3.81
N LEU A 94 9.98 2.23 -3.28
CA LEU A 94 10.23 3.34 -2.37
C LEU A 94 10.71 2.87 -0.99
N GLN A 95 10.22 1.74 -0.50
CA GLN A 95 10.68 1.13 0.74
C GLN A 95 12.16 0.71 0.62
N ARG A 96 12.54 0.03 -0.48
CA ARG A 96 13.95 -0.31 -0.75
C ARG A 96 14.84 0.93 -0.81
N LEU A 97 14.35 2.03 -1.41
CA LEU A 97 15.08 3.29 -1.43
C LEU A 97 15.25 3.86 -0.03
N HIS A 98 14.20 3.87 0.79
CA HIS A 98 14.25 4.32 2.18
C HIS A 98 15.26 3.50 2.98
N ASP A 99 15.19 2.16 2.90
CA ASP A 99 16.08 1.26 3.62
C ASP A 99 17.55 1.45 3.18
N TYR A 100 17.78 1.68 1.88
CA TYR A 100 19.10 2.01 1.39
C TYR A 100 19.61 3.36 1.95
N LEU A 101 18.78 4.40 1.94
CA LEU A 101 19.16 5.74 2.43
C LEU A 101 19.45 5.73 3.92
N VAL A 102 18.71 4.97 4.71
CA VAL A 102 18.87 4.93 6.17
C VAL A 102 19.96 3.99 6.61
N MET A 103 19.96 2.76 6.10
CA MET A 103 20.82 1.67 6.60
C MET A 103 21.93 1.27 5.63
N ALA A 104 22.01 1.83 4.43
CA ALA A 104 22.87 1.37 3.35
C ALA A 104 22.76 -0.15 3.10
N VAL A 105 21.53 -0.70 3.21
CA VAL A 105 21.24 -2.11 2.94
C VAL A 105 20.82 -2.27 1.50
N GLY A 106 21.42 -3.27 0.83
CA GLY A 106 21.12 -3.59 -0.56
C GLY A 106 21.88 -2.70 -1.56
N VAL A 107 21.45 -2.78 -2.81
CA VAL A 107 21.96 -1.94 -3.90
C VAL A 107 21.02 -0.75 -4.05
N ARG A 108 21.56 0.46 -4.18
CA ARG A 108 20.74 1.62 -4.51
C ARG A 108 19.90 1.29 -5.73
N PRO A 109 18.57 1.41 -5.67
CA PRO A 109 17.74 1.16 -6.83
C PRO A 109 18.20 2.05 -7.99
N THR A 110 18.86 1.46 -8.99
CA THR A 110 19.42 2.20 -10.14
C THR A 110 18.34 2.68 -11.10
N HIS A 111 17.20 1.98 -11.11
CA HIS A 111 16.02 2.33 -11.88
C HIS A 111 14.82 2.52 -10.94
N ILE A 112 14.71 3.73 -10.38
CA ILE A 112 13.44 4.16 -9.83
C ILE A 112 12.67 4.73 -11.01
N GLU A 113 11.67 3.99 -11.51
CA GLU A 113 10.79 4.44 -12.60
C GLU A 113 9.97 5.68 -12.23
N LEU A 114 10.07 6.13 -10.97
CA LEU A 114 9.39 7.30 -10.45
C LEU A 114 10.34 8.51 -10.45
N PRO A 115 9.98 9.59 -11.13
CA PRO A 115 10.73 10.84 -11.05
C PRO A 115 10.72 11.39 -9.62
N LYS A 116 11.81 12.05 -9.20
CA LYS A 116 11.96 12.62 -7.85
C LYS A 116 10.78 13.55 -7.48
N SER A 117 10.27 14.30 -8.44
CA SER A 117 9.08 15.15 -8.26
C SER A 117 7.84 14.33 -7.82
N LYS A 118 7.69 13.12 -8.33
CA LYS A 118 6.58 12.25 -7.95
C LYS A 118 6.73 11.69 -6.55
N ILE A 119 7.95 11.36 -6.14
CA ILE A 119 8.24 10.92 -4.75
C ILE A 119 7.87 12.05 -3.78
N ILE A 120 8.29 13.29 -4.07
CA ILE A 120 7.95 14.47 -3.26
C ILE A 120 6.44 14.69 -3.20
N GLU A 121 5.74 14.58 -4.34
CA GLU A 121 4.28 14.72 -4.40
C GLU A 121 3.56 13.69 -3.50
N LEU A 122 3.97 12.41 -3.57
CA LEU A 122 3.39 11.34 -2.75
C LEU A 122 3.68 11.56 -1.27
N SER A 123 4.91 11.96 -0.95
CA SER A 123 5.34 12.33 0.41
C SER A 123 4.47 13.45 0.98
N GLN A 124 4.30 14.54 0.25
CA GLN A 124 3.49 15.68 0.69
C GLN A 124 2.02 15.30 0.89
N LYS A 125 1.47 14.43 0.02
CA LYS A 125 0.11 13.91 0.19
C LYS A 125 -0.02 13.09 1.46
N GLN A 126 0.98 12.26 1.80
CA GLN A 126 0.95 11.48 3.04
C GLN A 126 1.05 12.37 4.27
N ILE A 127 1.99 13.31 4.29
CA ILE A 127 2.16 14.24 5.41
C ILE A 127 0.91 15.09 5.63
N ARG A 128 0.23 15.52 4.55
CA ARG A 128 -1.04 16.25 4.65
C ARG A 128 -2.15 15.39 5.26
N ASN A 129 -2.22 14.11 4.89
CA ASN A 129 -3.25 13.19 5.38
C ASN A 129 -2.96 12.68 6.80
N THR A 130 -1.69 12.51 7.15
CA THR A 130 -1.24 11.95 8.42
C THR A 130 0.06 12.67 8.85
N PRO A 131 -0.04 13.84 9.49
CA PRO A 131 1.13 14.64 9.87
C PRO A 131 2.10 13.92 10.83
N SER A 132 1.58 12.99 11.65
CA SER A 132 2.38 12.21 12.59
C SER A 132 3.39 11.28 11.91
N ASP A 133 3.13 10.85 10.68
CA ASP A 133 4.00 9.92 9.95
C ASP A 133 5.44 10.43 9.78
N LYS A 134 5.61 11.75 9.63
CA LYS A 134 6.93 12.35 9.56
C LYS A 134 7.70 12.15 10.86
N GLN A 135 7.08 12.47 11.99
CA GLN A 135 7.70 12.34 13.32
C GLN A 135 7.96 10.86 13.66
N GLU A 136 7.05 9.96 13.27
CA GLU A 136 7.23 8.53 13.44
C GLU A 136 8.44 8.02 12.65
N LEU A 137 8.62 8.45 11.40
CA LEU A 137 9.78 8.08 10.58
C LEU A 137 11.09 8.66 11.11
N GLU A 138 11.07 9.89 11.63
CA GLU A 138 12.24 10.51 12.26
C GLU A 138 12.70 9.76 13.53
N ASN A 139 11.81 9.01 14.15
CA ASN A 139 12.05 8.24 15.38
C ASN A 139 11.82 6.72 15.19
N TRP A 140 11.77 6.25 13.94
CA TRP A 140 11.48 4.84 13.61
C TRP A 140 12.46 3.88 14.26
N TRP A 141 13.75 4.22 14.19
CA TRP A 141 14.81 3.41 14.76
C TRP A 141 15.29 3.99 16.09
N SER A 142 15.49 3.11 17.08
CA SER A 142 16.04 3.51 18.38
C SER A 142 17.48 4.00 18.24
N THR A 143 17.83 5.00 19.02
CA THR A 143 19.21 5.51 19.14
C THR A 143 20.22 4.44 19.57
N SER A 144 19.75 3.35 20.18
CA SER A 144 20.58 2.20 20.55
C SER A 144 21.23 1.52 19.33
N LEU A 145 20.67 1.68 18.10
CA LEU A 145 21.26 1.13 16.89
C LEU A 145 22.60 1.76 16.50
N ASP A 146 22.87 3.00 16.92
CA ASP A 146 24.16 3.63 16.66
C ASP A 146 25.28 3.12 17.58
N THR A 147 24.94 2.39 18.66
CA THR A 147 25.89 1.82 19.62
C THR A 147 26.38 0.44 19.25
N VAL A 148 25.74 -0.23 18.30
CA VAL A 148 26.12 -1.58 17.84
C VAL A 148 26.81 -1.55 16.48
N PRO A 149 27.62 -2.59 16.13
CA PRO A 149 28.21 -2.68 14.80
C PRO A 149 27.17 -2.66 13.69
N LEU A 150 27.50 -2.05 12.55
CA LEU A 150 26.58 -1.88 11.40
C LEU A 150 25.90 -3.18 10.95
N SER A 151 26.64 -4.29 10.94
CA SER A 151 26.11 -5.60 10.57
C SER A 151 24.99 -6.06 11.51
N VAL A 152 25.18 -5.85 12.81
CA VAL A 152 24.19 -6.20 13.84
C VAL A 152 22.99 -5.24 13.77
N ALA A 153 23.24 -3.95 13.63
CA ALA A 153 22.17 -2.95 13.48
C ALA A 153 21.27 -3.28 12.26
N LYS A 154 21.85 -3.68 11.13
CA LYS A 154 21.10 -4.10 9.93
C LYS A 154 20.22 -5.33 10.19
N VAL A 155 20.73 -6.33 10.89
CA VAL A 155 19.94 -7.54 11.22
C VAL A 155 18.77 -7.18 12.13
N ILE A 156 19.00 -6.38 13.19
CA ILE A 156 17.95 -5.93 14.10
C ILE A 156 16.89 -5.13 13.35
N ALA A 157 17.31 -4.19 12.50
CA ALA A 157 16.41 -3.36 11.70
C ALA A 157 15.55 -4.21 10.74
N THR A 158 16.17 -5.15 10.03
CA THR A 158 15.44 -6.07 9.13
C THR A 158 14.44 -6.92 9.90
N TYR A 159 14.84 -7.48 11.04
CA TYR A 159 13.95 -8.31 11.85
C TYR A 159 12.76 -7.52 12.39
N SER A 160 12.97 -6.29 12.85
CA SER A 160 11.88 -5.46 13.36
C SER A 160 10.91 -5.04 12.24
N THR A 161 11.38 -4.84 11.00
CA THR A 161 10.48 -4.57 9.87
C THR A 161 9.55 -5.75 9.61
N PHE A 162 10.05 -6.99 9.61
CA PHE A 162 9.22 -8.18 9.46
C PHE A 162 8.20 -8.37 10.60
N ALA A 163 8.57 -8.03 11.83
CA ALA A 163 7.66 -8.16 12.96
C ALA A 163 6.49 -7.16 12.94
N TRP A 164 6.60 -6.07 12.16
CA TRP A 164 5.52 -5.09 11.97
C TRP A 164 4.57 -5.44 10.82
N GLU A 165 5.00 -6.30 9.88
CA GLU A 165 4.21 -6.71 8.71
C GLU A 165 3.35 -7.95 8.98
N SER A 166 3.58 -8.66 10.08
CA SER A 166 2.82 -9.85 10.52
C SER A 166 1.64 -9.49 11.40
#